data_51a3f69f2e591fadaa2dc7d4ec5c6237
#
_entry.id   51a3f69f2e591fadaa2dc7d4ec5c6237
#
_cell.length_a   1.000
_cell.length_b   1.000
_cell.length_c   1.000
_cell.angle_alpha   90.00
_cell.angle_beta   90.00
_cell.angle_gamma   90.00
#
_symmetry.space_group_name_H-M   'P 1'
#
loop_
_entity.id
_entity.type
_entity.pdbx_description
1 polymer ?
#
loop_
_entity_poly.entity_id
_entity_poly.type
_entity_poly.pdbx_seq_one_letter_code
_entity_poly.pdbx_strand_id
1 'polypeptide(L)'
;MLIRNVVLCVFALFSLLGCSGQKTDSKPTITVWHWMTDRDPAFQVLAKKYESLTGIRVNFELYAPSDAYSQKIRAAAQGSNLPDIFGILGEKRDFASFIKAGHILDITPYMEADNNAWKNKLFPKALAVNEFAPGNSYGINPGIFGVPIDIMTIQMVYNKKLFEQLGLNPNRPPRTFQELLDIGAKIKAAGMQGLVSGWGEVWMIDCLANNYAFNIMGKDKVLATIKGEVPYTDPDWIKVFSLFKQIQESGVLAKGIVTMINKSAEQLFANEKAVFAFNGSWCVNVYKGMNPNLEYGAMLPPAASEKYPVSIWGGAGSSFMVNARSKNKDEAVKFLAWLTDQDQQVYLAQETNNLPANKNSLSKIPEILAQFARGMDYATHPNIWGVSEFSLVIEAFDRGIQSIIIGEKTPEQVAGEVQSIKERELAKKRAR
;
A
#
# COMPACT_ATOMS: atom_id res chain seq x y z
N MET A 1 78.86 36.26 -42.58
CA MET A 1 79.81 36.39 -41.45
C MET A 1 79.23 35.50 -40.34
N LEU A 2 79.94 34.44 -40.04
CA LEU A 2 79.50 33.35 -39.11
C LEU A 2 79.50 33.82 -37.67
N ILE A 3 78.50 33.36 -36.86
CA ILE A 3 78.69 33.14 -35.44
C ILE A 3 77.89 31.85 -35.06
N ARG A 4 78.58 30.91 -34.51
CA ARG A 4 78.24 29.53 -34.16
C ARG A 4 77.55 29.53 -32.79
N ASN A 5 76.44 28.82 -32.71
CA ASN A 5 75.75 28.51 -31.47
C ASN A 5 76.40 27.32 -30.72
N VAL A 6 76.68 27.53 -29.42
CA VAL A 6 77.09 26.51 -28.46
C VAL A 6 75.85 26.09 -27.69
N VAL A 7 75.46 24.83 -27.79
CA VAL A 7 74.38 24.23 -27.03
C VAL A 7 74.95 23.66 -25.72
N LEU A 8 74.51 24.20 -24.60
CA LEU A 8 74.80 23.68 -23.26
C LEU A 8 73.68 22.68 -22.86
N CYS A 9 74.04 21.39 -22.76
CA CYS A 9 73.13 20.37 -22.18
C CYS A 9 73.22 20.45 -20.65
N VAL A 10 72.11 20.86 -20.00
CA VAL A 10 71.94 20.73 -18.55
C VAL A 10 71.11 19.46 -18.28
N PHE A 11 71.73 18.45 -17.72
CA PHE A 11 71.06 17.27 -17.18
C PHE A 11 70.36 17.65 -15.88
N ALA A 12 69.02 17.71 -15.90
CA ALA A 12 68.25 17.82 -14.71
C ALA A 12 67.88 16.41 -14.23
N LEU A 13 68.46 15.97 -13.13
CA LEU A 13 67.99 14.80 -12.37
C LEU A 13 66.61 15.08 -11.82
N PHE A 14 65.57 14.48 -12.40
CA PHE A 14 64.24 14.42 -11.79
C PHE A 14 64.22 13.30 -10.76
N SER A 15 64.22 13.65 -9.49
CA SER A 15 63.92 12.78 -8.35
C SER A 15 62.49 12.32 -8.49
N LEU A 16 62.28 11.01 -8.75
CA LEU A 16 61.02 10.35 -8.65
C LEU A 16 60.58 10.28 -7.17
N LEU A 17 59.88 11.30 -6.70
CA LEU A 17 59.07 11.22 -5.52
C LEU A 17 57.84 10.40 -5.90
N GLY A 18 57.86 9.11 -5.54
CA GLY A 18 56.70 8.25 -5.60
C GLY A 18 55.61 8.82 -4.71
N CYS A 19 54.60 9.44 -5.31
CA CYS A 19 53.32 9.61 -4.66
C CYS A 19 52.71 8.24 -4.44
N SER A 20 52.90 7.68 -3.26
CA SER A 20 52.05 6.61 -2.76
C SER A 20 50.66 7.24 -2.60
N GLY A 21 49.85 7.13 -3.65
CA GLY A 21 48.43 7.44 -3.57
C GLY A 21 47.83 6.55 -2.50
N GLN A 22 47.63 7.07 -1.30
CA GLN A 22 46.73 6.48 -0.35
C GLN A 22 45.41 6.33 -1.12
N LYS A 23 45.04 5.13 -1.52
CA LYS A 23 43.66 4.77 -1.82
C LYS A 23 42.91 5.07 -0.54
N THR A 24 42.34 6.26 -0.46
CA THR A 24 41.25 6.50 0.46
C THR A 24 40.17 5.52 0.03
N ASP A 25 40.02 4.42 0.77
CA ASP A 25 38.86 3.56 0.67
C ASP A 25 37.64 4.41 1.05
N SER A 26 37.18 5.22 0.09
CA SER A 26 35.91 5.92 0.24
C SER A 26 34.84 4.84 0.26
N LYS A 27 34.22 4.68 1.44
CA LYS A 27 33.12 3.75 1.58
C LYS A 27 32.07 4.04 0.50
N PRO A 28 31.38 3.01 0.01
CA PRO A 28 30.41 3.18 -1.07
C PRO A 28 29.28 4.13 -0.67
N THR A 29 28.75 4.87 -1.63
CA THR A 29 27.53 5.64 -1.46
C THR A 29 26.38 4.85 -2.10
N ILE A 30 25.31 4.62 -1.35
CA ILE A 30 24.09 3.99 -1.82
C ILE A 30 23.12 5.09 -2.25
N THR A 31 22.62 5.03 -3.47
CA THR A 31 21.60 5.97 -3.99
C THR A 31 20.23 5.32 -3.96
N VAL A 32 19.25 6.01 -3.36
CA VAL A 32 17.86 5.56 -3.22
C VAL A 32 16.93 6.55 -3.90
N TRP A 33 16.15 6.11 -4.89
CA TRP A 33 15.12 6.94 -5.51
C TRP A 33 13.73 6.60 -4.96
N HIS A 34 12.96 7.63 -4.62
CA HIS A 34 11.61 7.49 -4.09
C HIS A 34 10.69 8.68 -4.46
N TRP A 35 9.38 8.55 -4.16
CA TRP A 35 8.33 9.56 -4.43
C TRP A 35 7.63 10.06 -3.16
N MET A 36 7.98 9.51 -2.00
CA MET A 36 7.28 9.67 -0.73
C MET A 36 7.66 11.00 -0.06
N THR A 37 6.95 12.08 -0.42
CA THR A 37 7.24 13.43 0.07
C THR A 37 7.06 13.57 1.58
N ASP A 38 6.10 12.86 2.15
CA ASP A 38 5.80 12.84 3.58
C ASP A 38 6.87 12.12 4.41
N ARG A 39 7.64 11.23 3.80
CA ARG A 39 8.68 10.41 4.45
C ARG A 39 10.09 10.93 4.23
N ASP A 40 10.30 11.78 3.22
CA ASP A 40 11.64 12.24 2.84
C ASP A 40 12.43 12.84 4.02
N PRO A 41 11.87 13.75 4.86
CA PRO A 41 12.61 14.28 6.01
C PRO A 41 13.09 13.20 6.98
N ALA A 42 12.26 12.20 7.26
CA ALA A 42 12.61 11.09 8.13
C ALA A 42 13.67 10.17 7.51
N PHE A 43 13.60 9.92 6.20
CA PHE A 43 14.63 9.17 5.47
C PHE A 43 15.99 9.88 5.51
N GLN A 44 16.05 11.21 5.37
CA GLN A 44 17.29 11.98 5.45
C GLN A 44 17.93 11.85 6.85
N VAL A 45 17.14 11.85 7.91
CA VAL A 45 17.64 11.63 9.29
C VAL A 45 18.19 10.21 9.44
N LEU A 46 17.47 9.20 8.95
CA LEU A 46 17.92 7.80 9.01
C LEU A 46 19.17 7.55 8.17
N ALA A 47 19.31 8.21 7.01
CA ALA A 47 20.52 8.16 6.20
C ALA A 47 21.76 8.63 6.97
N LYS A 48 21.66 9.78 7.64
CA LYS A 48 22.75 10.31 8.50
C LYS A 48 23.06 9.37 9.67
N LYS A 49 22.02 8.78 10.29
CA LYS A 49 22.21 7.79 11.36
C LYS A 49 22.95 6.56 10.86
N TYR A 50 22.57 6.03 9.68
CA TYR A 50 23.24 4.88 9.09
C TYR A 50 24.71 5.19 8.73
N GLU A 51 24.97 6.37 8.15
CA GLU A 51 26.33 6.82 7.84
C GLU A 51 27.18 6.92 9.10
N SER A 52 26.65 7.46 10.19
CA SER A 52 27.36 7.56 11.48
C SER A 52 27.72 6.19 12.09
N LEU A 53 26.85 5.19 11.89
CA LEU A 53 27.02 3.84 12.43
C LEU A 53 27.97 2.98 11.59
N THR A 54 27.93 3.12 10.26
CA THR A 54 28.61 2.22 9.33
C THR A 54 29.70 2.89 8.50
N GLY A 55 29.67 4.23 8.41
CA GLY A 55 30.46 5.06 7.52
C GLY A 55 30.02 4.96 6.05
N ILE A 56 28.91 4.26 5.74
CA ILE A 56 28.34 4.16 4.39
C ILE A 56 27.34 5.28 4.23
N ARG A 57 27.53 6.11 3.22
CA ARG A 57 26.59 7.19 2.88
C ARG A 57 25.38 6.62 2.16
N VAL A 58 24.18 7.10 2.54
CA VAL A 58 22.94 6.83 1.82
C VAL A 58 22.39 8.15 1.31
N ASN A 59 22.20 8.24 0.00
CA ASN A 59 21.69 9.42 -0.67
C ASN A 59 20.25 9.16 -1.14
N PHE A 60 19.26 9.72 -0.42
CA PHE A 60 17.87 9.69 -0.84
C PHE A 60 17.58 10.82 -1.82
N GLU A 61 17.02 10.47 -2.95
CA GLU A 61 16.60 11.42 -3.99
C GLU A 61 15.10 11.32 -4.21
N LEU A 62 14.40 12.40 -3.87
CA LEU A 62 12.96 12.54 -4.01
C LEU A 62 12.57 12.97 -5.41
N TYR A 63 11.69 12.25 -6.04
CA TYR A 63 11.08 12.56 -7.33
C TYR A 63 9.56 12.52 -7.22
N ALA A 64 8.92 13.68 -7.15
CA ALA A 64 7.47 13.82 -7.05
C ALA A 64 6.97 14.69 -8.23
N PRO A 65 5.71 14.54 -8.64
CA PRO A 65 4.69 13.59 -8.16
C PRO A 65 4.94 12.13 -8.61
N SER A 66 4.13 11.21 -8.10
CA SER A 66 4.28 9.76 -8.33
C SER A 66 4.32 9.37 -9.82
N ASP A 67 3.55 10.06 -10.67
CA ASP A 67 3.54 9.79 -12.11
C ASP A 67 4.88 10.15 -12.77
N ALA A 68 5.47 11.30 -12.40
CA ALA A 68 6.79 11.71 -12.87
C ALA A 68 7.87 10.72 -12.41
N TYR A 69 7.79 10.26 -11.17
CA TYR A 69 8.65 9.22 -10.64
C TYR A 69 8.54 7.91 -11.45
N SER A 70 7.32 7.45 -11.72
CA SER A 70 7.08 6.24 -12.49
C SER A 70 7.67 6.30 -13.91
N GLN A 71 7.55 7.47 -14.58
CA GLN A 71 8.16 7.70 -15.89
C GLN A 71 9.69 7.69 -15.80
N LYS A 72 10.27 8.34 -14.79
CA LYS A 72 11.72 8.38 -14.55
C LYS A 72 12.29 6.96 -14.34
N ILE A 73 11.65 6.14 -13.52
CA ILE A 73 12.11 4.77 -13.25
C ILE A 73 12.07 3.92 -14.52
N ARG A 74 11.01 4.04 -15.33
CA ARG A 74 10.92 3.31 -16.61
C ARG A 74 12.01 3.76 -17.59
N ALA A 75 12.26 5.05 -17.71
CA ALA A 75 13.34 5.59 -18.55
C ALA A 75 14.73 5.13 -18.06
N ALA A 76 14.97 5.18 -16.76
CA ALA A 76 16.22 4.73 -16.15
C ALA A 76 16.46 3.22 -16.35
N ALA A 77 15.41 2.41 -16.27
CA ALA A 77 15.49 0.97 -16.54
C ALA A 77 15.91 0.69 -17.99
N GLN A 78 15.31 1.40 -18.96
CA GLN A 78 15.67 1.30 -20.36
C GLN A 78 17.12 1.75 -20.63
N GLY A 79 17.54 2.83 -19.95
CA GLY A 79 18.92 3.37 -20.08
C GLY A 79 19.96 2.64 -19.23
N SER A 80 19.60 1.62 -18.46
CA SER A 80 20.48 0.93 -17.49
C SER A 80 21.10 1.86 -16.43
N ASN A 81 20.38 2.91 -16.05
CA ASN A 81 20.78 3.97 -15.11
C ASN A 81 19.94 3.98 -13.82
N LEU A 82 19.40 2.83 -13.43
CA LEU A 82 18.69 2.70 -12.16
C LEU A 82 19.65 2.93 -10.98
N PRO A 83 19.18 3.57 -9.89
CA PRO A 83 19.95 3.72 -8.65
C PRO A 83 20.16 2.35 -7.98
N ASP A 84 20.88 2.33 -6.86
CA ASP A 84 21.11 1.09 -6.11
C ASP A 84 19.82 0.53 -5.51
N ILE A 85 18.95 1.44 -5.03
CA ILE A 85 17.65 1.11 -4.45
C ILE A 85 16.58 2.00 -5.11
N PHE A 86 15.42 1.42 -5.41
CA PHE A 86 14.28 2.15 -5.98
C PHE A 86 12.95 1.47 -5.61
N GLY A 87 11.85 2.20 -5.70
CA GLY A 87 10.51 1.64 -5.58
C GLY A 87 9.84 1.50 -6.94
N ILE A 88 8.82 0.66 -7.02
CA ILE A 88 7.96 0.53 -8.20
C ILE A 88 6.53 0.88 -7.78
N LEU A 89 5.97 1.87 -8.47
CA LEU A 89 4.54 2.18 -8.42
C LEU A 89 3.86 1.46 -9.56
N GLY A 90 2.74 0.82 -9.28
CA GLY A 90 1.97 0.10 -10.28
C GLY A 90 1.57 -1.31 -9.84
N GLU A 91 1.04 -2.05 -10.79
CA GLU A 91 0.52 -3.39 -10.57
C GLU A 91 1.63 -4.44 -10.49
N LYS A 92 1.28 -5.62 -9.96
CA LYS A 92 2.17 -6.81 -9.90
C LYS A 92 2.78 -7.16 -11.26
N ARG A 93 2.06 -6.88 -12.36
CA ARG A 93 2.54 -7.08 -13.72
C ARG A 93 3.72 -6.17 -14.08
N ASP A 94 3.68 -4.90 -13.66
CA ASP A 94 4.80 -3.97 -13.88
C ASP A 94 6.02 -4.43 -13.12
N PHE A 95 5.84 -4.83 -11.85
CA PHE A 95 6.88 -5.40 -11.04
C PHE A 95 7.51 -6.65 -11.70
N ALA A 96 6.67 -7.58 -12.18
CA ALA A 96 7.13 -8.78 -12.89
C ALA A 96 7.94 -8.43 -14.14
N SER A 97 7.59 -7.37 -14.88
CA SER A 97 8.32 -6.94 -16.08
C SER A 97 9.75 -6.47 -15.76
N PHE A 98 9.95 -5.75 -14.65
CA PHE A 98 11.26 -5.32 -14.18
C PHE A 98 12.12 -6.51 -13.75
N ILE A 99 11.53 -7.53 -13.11
CA ILE A 99 12.24 -8.77 -12.74
C ILE A 99 12.68 -9.51 -14.00
N LYS A 100 11.81 -9.71 -14.99
CA LYS A 100 12.13 -10.37 -16.26
C LYS A 100 13.25 -9.67 -17.03
N ALA A 101 13.30 -8.35 -16.96
CA ALA A 101 14.36 -7.54 -17.57
C ALA A 101 15.69 -7.58 -16.80
N GLY A 102 15.76 -8.30 -15.67
CA GLY A 102 16.97 -8.43 -14.85
C GLY A 102 17.36 -7.13 -14.14
N HIS A 103 16.39 -6.29 -13.78
CA HIS A 103 16.63 -5.04 -13.06
C HIS A 103 16.58 -5.21 -11.55
N ILE A 104 15.90 -6.24 -11.04
CA ILE A 104 15.64 -6.42 -9.61
C ILE A 104 16.37 -7.65 -9.10
N LEU A 105 17.06 -7.49 -7.98
CA LEU A 105 17.77 -8.56 -7.28
C LEU A 105 16.76 -9.48 -6.58
N ASP A 106 16.97 -10.80 -6.72
CA ASP A 106 16.33 -11.78 -5.84
C ASP A 106 17.00 -11.72 -4.48
N ILE A 107 16.24 -11.26 -3.47
CA ILE A 107 16.71 -11.12 -2.10
C ILE A 107 16.31 -12.29 -1.19
N THR A 108 15.74 -13.36 -1.76
CA THR A 108 15.35 -14.56 -1.01
C THR A 108 16.49 -15.10 -0.14
N PRO A 109 17.74 -15.25 -0.64
CA PRO A 109 18.84 -15.77 0.16
C PRO A 109 19.14 -14.92 1.41
N TYR A 110 19.00 -13.60 1.32
CA TYR A 110 19.21 -12.69 2.45
C TYR A 110 18.06 -12.71 3.44
N MET A 111 16.82 -12.81 2.93
CA MET A 111 15.61 -12.88 3.77
C MET A 111 15.52 -14.19 4.56
N GLU A 112 16.03 -15.27 4.00
CA GLU A 112 15.98 -16.61 4.59
C GLU A 112 17.26 -16.97 5.36
N ALA A 113 18.28 -16.12 5.33
CA ALA A 113 19.47 -16.28 6.16
C ALA A 113 19.12 -16.29 7.65
N ASP A 114 20.00 -16.87 8.46
CA ASP A 114 19.90 -16.90 9.92
C ASP A 114 18.52 -17.36 10.43
N ASN A 115 18.01 -18.48 9.91
CA ASN A 115 16.69 -19.03 10.22
C ASN A 115 15.54 -18.03 9.94
N ASN A 116 15.60 -17.34 8.83
CA ASN A 116 14.62 -16.33 8.42
C ASN A 116 14.54 -15.11 9.38
N ALA A 117 15.62 -14.76 10.04
CA ALA A 117 15.62 -13.74 11.07
C ALA A 117 15.06 -12.39 10.58
N TRP A 118 15.40 -11.99 9.35
CA TRP A 118 14.85 -10.78 8.74
C TRP A 118 13.39 -10.97 8.30
N LYS A 119 13.12 -12.03 7.53
CA LYS A 119 11.77 -12.36 7.04
C LYS A 119 10.73 -12.42 8.17
N ASN A 120 11.10 -13.02 9.31
CA ASN A 120 10.21 -13.19 10.46
C ASN A 120 9.86 -11.90 11.21
N LYS A 121 10.58 -10.81 11.01
CA LYS A 121 10.26 -9.49 11.59
C LYS A 121 9.13 -8.79 10.83
N LEU A 122 8.96 -9.08 9.55
CA LEU A 122 8.02 -8.40 8.68
C LEU A 122 6.62 -9.04 8.75
N PHE A 123 5.60 -8.26 8.43
CA PHE A 123 4.25 -8.80 8.24
C PHE A 123 4.22 -9.72 7.02
N PRO A 124 3.83 -11.00 7.15
CA PRO A 124 3.85 -11.95 6.03
C PRO A 124 3.02 -11.48 4.83
N LYS A 125 1.85 -10.86 5.09
CA LYS A 125 0.97 -10.36 4.01
C LYS A 125 1.52 -9.13 3.31
N ALA A 126 2.33 -8.32 3.99
CA ALA A 126 3.05 -7.22 3.34
C ALA A 126 4.21 -7.76 2.48
N LEU A 127 4.92 -8.74 2.99
CA LEU A 127 6.00 -9.36 2.23
C LEU A 127 5.48 -10.09 0.98
N ALA A 128 4.32 -10.76 1.07
CA ALA A 128 3.68 -11.47 -0.05
C ALA A 128 3.42 -10.59 -1.29
N VAL A 129 3.31 -9.27 -1.13
CA VAL A 129 3.24 -8.32 -2.27
C VAL A 129 4.51 -8.37 -3.11
N ASN A 130 5.65 -8.56 -2.45
CA ASN A 130 6.98 -8.58 -3.05
C ASN A 130 7.47 -10.00 -3.39
N GLU A 131 6.64 -11.01 -3.15
CA GLU A 131 6.95 -12.42 -3.36
C GLU A 131 6.24 -12.96 -4.61
N PHE A 132 6.92 -13.83 -5.35
CA PHE A 132 6.35 -14.63 -6.42
C PHE A 132 6.38 -16.09 -6.01
N ALA A 133 5.19 -16.69 -5.88
CA ALA A 133 5.03 -18.08 -5.50
C ALA A 133 5.27 -19.03 -6.70
N PRO A 134 5.55 -20.31 -6.45
CA PRO A 134 5.59 -21.32 -7.51
C PRO A 134 4.27 -21.33 -8.32
N GLY A 135 4.37 -21.46 -9.64
CA GLY A 135 3.21 -21.50 -10.54
C GLY A 135 2.47 -20.17 -10.72
N ASN A 136 3.10 -19.04 -10.37
CA ASN A 136 2.49 -17.72 -10.60
C ASN A 136 2.24 -17.45 -12.09
N SER A 137 1.16 -16.70 -12.38
CA SER A 137 0.73 -16.39 -13.76
C SER A 137 1.68 -15.46 -14.53
N TYR A 138 2.68 -14.91 -13.86
CA TYR A 138 3.63 -13.97 -14.45
C TYR A 138 4.85 -14.65 -15.06
N GLY A 139 5.07 -15.95 -14.82
CA GLY A 139 6.24 -16.69 -15.31
C GLY A 139 7.55 -16.20 -14.68
N ILE A 140 7.49 -15.79 -13.42
CA ILE A 140 8.66 -15.42 -12.61
C ILE A 140 9.06 -16.63 -11.77
N ASN A 141 10.37 -16.88 -11.64
CA ASN A 141 10.86 -17.86 -10.70
C ASN A 141 10.43 -17.51 -9.28
N PRO A 142 10.07 -18.50 -8.43
CA PRO A 142 9.73 -18.23 -7.05
C PRO A 142 10.82 -17.46 -6.32
N GLY A 143 10.44 -16.45 -5.55
CA GLY A 143 11.41 -15.64 -4.81
C GLY A 143 10.80 -14.36 -4.23
N ILE A 144 11.63 -13.65 -3.47
CA ILE A 144 11.31 -12.36 -2.83
C ILE A 144 12.14 -11.29 -3.53
N PHE A 145 11.48 -10.27 -4.09
CA PHE A 145 12.12 -9.28 -4.96
C PHE A 145 12.00 -7.85 -4.46
N GLY A 146 11.47 -7.64 -3.25
CA GLY A 146 11.34 -6.32 -2.65
C GLY A 146 11.13 -6.39 -1.16
N VAL A 147 11.38 -5.27 -0.50
CA VAL A 147 11.27 -5.09 0.96
C VAL A 147 10.12 -4.13 1.24
N PRO A 148 9.07 -4.52 1.95
CA PRO A 148 8.05 -3.58 2.39
C PRO A 148 8.66 -2.60 3.40
N ILE A 149 8.48 -1.29 3.15
CA ILE A 149 8.99 -0.23 4.02
C ILE A 149 7.93 0.21 5.02
N ASP A 150 6.70 0.09 4.63
CA ASP A 150 5.51 0.31 5.44
C ASP A 150 4.39 -0.64 5.02
N ILE A 151 3.33 -0.69 5.82
CA ILE A 151 2.11 -1.40 5.47
C ILE A 151 0.95 -0.41 5.35
N MET A 152 -0.10 -0.86 4.67
CA MET A 152 -1.34 -0.12 4.52
C MET A 152 -2.52 -1.06 4.70
N THR A 153 -3.54 -0.58 5.40
CA THR A 153 -4.83 -1.25 5.51
C THR A 153 -5.96 -0.24 5.28
N ILE A 154 -7.06 -0.69 4.68
CA ILE A 154 -8.27 0.11 4.54
C ILE A 154 -9.31 -0.49 5.46
N GLN A 155 -9.80 0.32 6.40
CA GLN A 155 -10.69 -0.12 7.46
C GLN A 155 -11.79 0.89 7.71
N MET A 156 -12.76 0.50 8.48
CA MET A 156 -13.69 1.44 9.07
C MET A 156 -13.05 2.12 10.29
N VAL A 157 -13.36 3.39 10.48
CA VAL A 157 -13.06 4.14 11.69
C VAL A 157 -14.35 4.73 12.25
N TYR A 158 -14.39 4.92 13.56
CA TYR A 158 -15.56 5.48 14.25
C TYR A 158 -15.14 6.59 15.23
N ASN A 159 -15.97 7.62 15.34
CA ASN A 159 -15.76 8.74 16.24
C ASN A 159 -16.29 8.39 17.63
N LYS A 160 -15.43 8.35 18.65
CA LYS A 160 -15.79 7.95 20.01
C LYS A 160 -16.74 8.93 20.69
N LYS A 161 -16.54 10.23 20.48
CA LYS A 161 -17.39 11.27 21.04
C LYS A 161 -18.81 11.24 20.47
N LEU A 162 -18.94 11.02 19.16
CA LEU A 162 -20.25 10.88 18.53
C LEU A 162 -20.95 9.57 18.94
N PHE A 163 -20.20 8.50 19.21
CA PHE A 163 -20.73 7.27 19.82
C PHE A 163 -21.38 7.57 21.18
N GLU A 164 -20.69 8.30 22.06
CA GLU A 164 -21.24 8.70 23.37
C GLU A 164 -22.51 9.55 23.22
N GLN A 165 -22.54 10.48 22.28
CA GLN A 165 -23.73 11.30 22.00
C GLN A 165 -24.92 10.47 21.53
N LEU A 166 -24.68 9.33 20.85
CA LEU A 166 -25.71 8.37 20.42
C LEU A 166 -26.08 7.35 21.52
N GLY A 167 -25.51 7.48 22.72
CA GLY A 167 -25.70 6.51 23.82
C GLY A 167 -25.06 5.15 23.52
N LEU A 168 -23.97 5.13 22.74
CA LEU A 168 -23.22 3.95 22.41
C LEU A 168 -21.93 3.87 23.25
N ASN A 169 -21.42 2.65 23.47
CA ASN A 169 -20.15 2.47 24.15
C ASN A 169 -18.98 2.78 23.20
N PRO A 170 -18.13 3.81 23.48
CA PRO A 170 -17.02 4.21 22.62
C PRO A 170 -15.89 3.18 22.53
N ASN A 171 -15.91 2.15 23.39
CA ASN A 171 -14.93 1.06 23.38
C ASN A 171 -15.49 -0.25 22.77
N ARG A 172 -16.74 -0.23 22.30
CA ARG A 172 -17.38 -1.38 21.66
C ARG A 172 -18.02 -0.98 20.33
N PRO A 173 -17.25 -0.88 19.27
CA PRO A 173 -17.79 -0.68 17.92
C PRO A 173 -18.59 -1.91 17.45
N PRO A 174 -19.48 -1.77 16.45
CA PRO A 174 -20.30 -2.87 15.92
C PRO A 174 -19.41 -3.97 15.35
N ARG A 175 -19.79 -5.24 15.62
CA ARG A 175 -19.08 -6.43 15.13
C ARG A 175 -19.88 -7.19 14.09
N THR A 176 -21.20 -7.03 14.09
CA THR A 176 -22.10 -7.65 13.12
C THR A 176 -22.75 -6.60 12.24
N PHE A 177 -23.13 -7.01 11.03
CA PHE A 177 -23.82 -6.15 10.10
C PHE A 177 -25.14 -5.62 10.67
N GLN A 178 -25.86 -6.45 11.46
CA GLN A 178 -27.09 -6.01 12.11
C GLN A 178 -26.81 -4.92 13.15
N GLU A 179 -25.78 -5.04 13.99
CA GLU A 179 -25.40 -3.96 14.92
C GLU A 179 -25.08 -2.64 14.17
N LEU A 180 -24.48 -2.73 12.98
CA LEU A 180 -24.23 -1.54 12.14
C LEU A 180 -25.53 -0.90 11.66
N LEU A 181 -26.50 -1.70 11.20
CA LEU A 181 -27.82 -1.20 10.77
C LEU A 181 -28.58 -0.56 11.94
N ASP A 182 -28.53 -1.15 13.13
CA ASP A 182 -29.17 -0.60 14.35
C ASP A 182 -28.56 0.75 14.75
N ILE A 183 -27.23 0.89 14.61
CA ILE A 183 -26.56 2.18 14.82
C ILE A 183 -26.98 3.18 13.73
N GLY A 184 -27.12 2.74 12.48
CA GLY A 184 -27.63 3.57 11.38
C GLY A 184 -28.99 4.19 11.70
N ALA A 185 -29.91 3.41 12.26
CA ALA A 185 -31.22 3.93 12.70
C ALA A 185 -31.09 5.03 13.77
N LYS A 186 -30.15 4.88 14.72
CA LYS A 186 -29.87 5.92 15.74
C LYS A 186 -29.26 7.18 15.11
N ILE A 187 -28.32 7.03 14.17
CA ILE A 187 -27.71 8.13 13.44
C ILE A 187 -28.78 8.94 12.70
N LYS A 188 -29.67 8.24 11.98
CA LYS A 188 -30.78 8.84 11.23
C LYS A 188 -31.75 9.58 12.17
N ALA A 189 -32.11 8.99 13.30
CA ALA A 189 -32.98 9.59 14.29
C ALA A 189 -32.35 10.84 14.92
N ALA A 190 -31.04 10.87 15.12
CA ALA A 190 -30.30 12.01 15.66
C ALA A 190 -29.99 13.09 14.61
N GLY A 191 -30.29 12.87 13.34
CA GLY A 191 -29.98 13.81 12.25
C GLY A 191 -28.46 13.96 11.98
N MET A 192 -27.65 12.99 12.40
CA MET A 192 -26.21 13.00 12.20
C MET A 192 -25.81 12.44 10.82
N GLN A 193 -24.58 12.74 10.37
CA GLN A 193 -23.98 12.09 9.22
C GLN A 193 -23.39 10.73 9.65
N GLY A 194 -23.69 9.71 8.90
CA GLY A 194 -23.18 8.36 9.17
C GLY A 194 -21.79 8.10 8.63
N LEU A 195 -21.66 7.11 7.73
CA LEU A 195 -20.41 6.73 7.08
C LEU A 195 -20.07 7.69 5.95
N VAL A 196 -18.88 8.29 6.01
CA VAL A 196 -18.29 9.08 4.94
C VAL A 196 -17.13 8.30 4.30
N SER A 197 -16.92 8.46 3.01
CA SER A 197 -15.80 7.87 2.27
C SER A 197 -15.64 8.53 0.90
N GLY A 198 -14.51 8.33 0.24
CA GLY A 198 -14.22 8.84 -1.10
C GLY A 198 -14.93 8.08 -2.23
N TRP A 199 -16.21 7.77 -2.09
CA TRP A 199 -16.96 6.97 -3.07
C TRP A 199 -17.27 7.69 -4.39
N GLY A 200 -17.07 9.00 -4.45
CA GLY A 200 -17.04 9.74 -5.72
C GLY A 200 -15.85 9.39 -6.60
N GLU A 201 -14.76 8.91 -6.00
CA GLU A 201 -13.55 8.42 -6.68
C GLU A 201 -13.62 6.92 -7.04
N VAL A 202 -14.71 6.27 -6.73
CA VAL A 202 -15.19 4.89 -6.94
C VAL A 202 -14.35 3.78 -6.30
N TRP A 203 -13.05 3.74 -6.48
CA TRP A 203 -12.17 2.62 -6.08
C TRP A 203 -12.28 2.17 -4.61
N MET A 204 -12.70 3.05 -3.70
CA MET A 204 -12.95 2.67 -2.30
C MET A 204 -14.24 1.86 -2.11
N ILE A 205 -15.13 1.85 -3.10
CA ILE A 205 -16.38 1.08 -3.08
C ILE A 205 -16.05 -0.41 -3.15
N ASP A 206 -15.23 -0.80 -4.14
CA ASP A 206 -14.83 -2.19 -4.31
C ASP A 206 -14.01 -2.69 -3.11
N CYS A 207 -13.20 -1.84 -2.50
CA CYS A 207 -12.47 -2.18 -1.28
C CYS A 207 -13.41 -2.65 -0.15
N LEU A 208 -14.53 -1.96 0.08
CA LEU A 208 -15.51 -2.37 1.09
C LEU A 208 -16.36 -3.55 0.62
N ALA A 209 -16.81 -3.55 -0.64
CA ALA A 209 -17.63 -4.61 -1.20
C ALA A 209 -16.91 -5.96 -1.21
N ASN A 210 -15.62 -5.96 -1.53
CA ASN A 210 -14.81 -7.18 -1.48
C ASN A 210 -14.61 -7.72 -0.06
N ASN A 211 -14.50 -6.84 0.95
CA ASN A 211 -14.46 -7.30 2.33
C ASN A 211 -15.70 -8.15 2.65
N TYR A 212 -16.89 -7.72 2.21
CA TYR A 212 -18.13 -8.48 2.36
C TYR A 212 -18.18 -9.72 1.46
N ALA A 213 -17.69 -9.63 0.22
CA ALA A 213 -17.64 -10.79 -0.66
C ALA A 213 -16.81 -11.92 -0.05
N PHE A 214 -15.63 -11.64 0.48
CA PHE A 214 -14.79 -12.63 1.17
C PHE A 214 -15.48 -13.18 2.42
N ASN A 215 -16.17 -12.35 3.18
CA ASN A 215 -16.88 -12.78 4.40
C ASN A 215 -18.13 -13.63 4.09
N ILE A 216 -18.81 -13.40 2.95
CA ILE A 216 -20.02 -14.14 2.56
C ILE A 216 -19.68 -15.43 1.84
N MET A 217 -18.77 -15.40 0.86
CA MET A 217 -18.55 -16.52 -0.06
C MET A 217 -17.15 -17.14 0.00
N GLY A 218 -16.21 -16.52 0.71
CA GLY A 218 -14.84 -16.99 0.87
C GLY A 218 -13.96 -16.76 -0.35
N LYS A 219 -12.66 -16.95 -0.15
CA LYS A 219 -11.62 -16.68 -1.15
C LYS A 219 -11.81 -17.49 -2.43
N ASP A 220 -12.09 -18.78 -2.31
CA ASP A 220 -12.12 -19.69 -3.47
C ASP A 220 -13.24 -19.31 -4.43
N LYS A 221 -14.42 -18.96 -3.92
CA LYS A 221 -15.56 -18.54 -4.75
C LYS A 221 -15.31 -17.17 -5.41
N VAL A 222 -14.66 -16.23 -4.70
CA VAL A 222 -14.22 -14.94 -5.30
C VAL A 222 -13.22 -15.21 -6.44
N LEU A 223 -12.23 -16.09 -6.23
CA LEU A 223 -11.28 -16.47 -7.28
C LEU A 223 -11.95 -17.17 -8.46
N ALA A 224 -12.94 -18.02 -8.23
CA ALA A 224 -13.73 -18.66 -9.28
C ALA A 224 -14.52 -17.62 -10.10
N THR A 225 -15.02 -16.56 -9.45
CA THR A 225 -15.68 -15.44 -10.17
C THR A 225 -14.70 -14.70 -11.07
N ILE A 226 -13.50 -14.40 -10.59
CA ILE A 226 -12.44 -13.74 -11.40
C ILE A 226 -12.11 -14.59 -12.63
N LYS A 227 -12.07 -15.91 -12.50
CA LYS A 227 -11.84 -16.84 -13.61
C LYS A 227 -13.02 -16.95 -14.58
N GLY A 228 -14.20 -16.48 -14.18
CA GLY A 228 -15.45 -16.61 -14.95
C GLY A 228 -16.15 -17.96 -14.76
N GLU A 229 -15.79 -18.73 -13.72
CA GLU A 229 -16.42 -20.01 -13.35
C GLU A 229 -17.70 -19.81 -12.51
N VAL A 230 -17.77 -18.72 -11.75
CA VAL A 230 -18.94 -18.27 -10.99
C VAL A 230 -19.40 -16.92 -11.54
N PRO A 231 -20.68 -16.75 -11.90
CA PRO A 231 -21.17 -15.48 -12.45
C PRO A 231 -21.43 -14.45 -11.33
N TYR A 232 -21.41 -13.16 -11.67
CA TYR A 232 -21.84 -12.09 -10.76
C TYR A 232 -23.34 -12.11 -10.43
N THR A 233 -24.13 -12.88 -11.17
CA THR A 233 -25.55 -13.15 -10.89
C THR A 233 -25.75 -14.27 -9.84
N ASP A 234 -24.68 -14.85 -9.32
CA ASP A 234 -24.74 -15.81 -8.22
C ASP A 234 -25.39 -15.18 -6.97
N PRO A 235 -26.22 -15.92 -6.21
CA PRO A 235 -26.92 -15.38 -5.03
C PRO A 235 -26.03 -14.73 -3.98
N ASP A 236 -24.78 -15.20 -3.80
CA ASP A 236 -23.85 -14.58 -2.84
C ASP A 236 -23.40 -13.20 -3.32
N TRP A 237 -23.20 -12.99 -4.62
CA TRP A 237 -22.90 -11.65 -5.16
C TRP A 237 -24.12 -10.72 -5.07
N ILE A 238 -25.33 -11.19 -5.38
CA ILE A 238 -26.56 -10.42 -5.18
C ILE A 238 -26.69 -10.01 -3.71
N LYS A 239 -26.35 -10.92 -2.77
CA LYS A 239 -26.30 -10.57 -1.35
C LYS A 239 -25.30 -9.48 -1.04
N VAL A 240 -24.08 -9.50 -1.63
CA VAL A 240 -23.09 -8.41 -1.46
C VAL A 240 -23.68 -7.08 -1.93
N PHE A 241 -24.27 -7.01 -3.12
CA PHE A 241 -24.93 -5.80 -3.62
C PHE A 241 -26.08 -5.33 -2.72
N SER A 242 -26.86 -6.27 -2.19
CA SER A 242 -28.00 -5.98 -1.30
C SER A 242 -27.58 -5.35 0.03
N LEU A 243 -26.35 -5.61 0.52
CA LEU A 243 -25.83 -4.94 1.71
C LEU A 243 -25.75 -3.42 1.53
N PHE A 244 -25.37 -2.93 0.35
CA PHE A 244 -25.29 -1.50 0.06
C PHE A 244 -26.65 -0.81 0.07
N LYS A 245 -27.69 -1.50 -0.39
CA LYS A 245 -29.08 -1.05 -0.25
C LYS A 245 -29.47 -0.96 1.24
N GLN A 246 -29.17 -2.00 2.03
CA GLN A 246 -29.53 -2.05 3.45
C GLN A 246 -28.83 -0.95 4.25
N ILE A 247 -27.53 -0.70 4.06
CA ILE A 247 -26.82 0.37 4.76
C ILE A 247 -27.33 1.77 4.36
N GLN A 248 -27.80 1.94 3.12
CA GLN A 248 -28.44 3.18 2.69
C GLN A 248 -29.79 3.38 3.38
N GLU A 249 -30.66 2.38 3.37
CA GLU A 249 -32.01 2.45 3.95
C GLU A 249 -31.99 2.65 5.47
N SER A 250 -31.02 2.03 6.16
CA SER A 250 -30.86 2.14 7.60
C SER A 250 -30.36 3.52 8.07
N GLY A 251 -29.77 4.33 7.18
CA GLY A 251 -29.16 5.61 7.54
C GLY A 251 -27.68 5.52 7.96
N VAL A 252 -27.02 4.37 7.73
CA VAL A 252 -25.58 4.23 7.94
C VAL A 252 -24.79 5.17 7.02
N LEU A 253 -25.21 5.34 5.75
CA LEU A 253 -24.48 6.17 4.80
C LEU A 253 -24.75 7.66 4.99
N ALA A 254 -23.71 8.46 4.89
CA ALA A 254 -23.83 9.91 4.85
C ALA A 254 -24.55 10.36 3.57
N LYS A 255 -25.30 11.46 3.68
CA LYS A 255 -25.97 12.05 2.51
C LYS A 255 -24.94 12.49 1.46
N GLY A 256 -25.14 12.08 0.20
CA GLY A 256 -24.28 12.47 -0.91
C GLY A 256 -22.95 11.69 -0.99
N ILE A 257 -22.80 10.57 -0.28
CA ILE A 257 -21.56 9.77 -0.25
C ILE A 257 -21.08 9.36 -1.66
N VAL A 258 -21.99 9.08 -2.60
CA VAL A 258 -21.64 8.63 -3.97
C VAL A 258 -20.91 9.69 -4.82
N THR A 259 -20.96 10.95 -4.43
CA THR A 259 -20.23 12.05 -5.08
C THR A 259 -19.12 12.63 -4.21
N MET A 260 -18.94 12.09 -3.00
CA MET A 260 -17.97 12.60 -2.03
C MET A 260 -16.56 12.16 -2.42
N ILE A 261 -15.64 13.11 -2.55
CA ILE A 261 -14.21 12.82 -2.73
C ILE A 261 -13.55 12.55 -1.38
N ASN A 262 -12.47 11.80 -1.39
CA ASN A 262 -11.81 11.37 -0.14
C ASN A 262 -11.42 12.54 0.77
N LYS A 263 -10.88 13.63 0.20
CA LYS A 263 -10.53 14.84 0.96
C LYS A 263 -11.73 15.43 1.72
N SER A 264 -12.91 15.44 1.11
CA SER A 264 -14.14 15.95 1.77
C SER A 264 -14.61 15.00 2.88
N ALA A 265 -14.51 13.69 2.66
CA ALA A 265 -14.81 12.68 3.68
C ALA A 265 -13.89 12.83 4.89
N GLU A 266 -12.59 13.00 4.65
CA GLU A 266 -11.59 13.23 5.69
C GLU A 266 -11.87 14.49 6.51
N GLN A 267 -12.22 15.59 5.84
CA GLN A 267 -12.60 16.83 6.51
C GLN A 267 -13.84 16.67 7.39
N LEU A 268 -14.88 15.99 6.90
CA LEU A 268 -16.10 15.76 7.68
C LEU A 268 -15.81 14.92 8.93
N PHE A 269 -15.03 13.84 8.80
CA PHE A 269 -14.72 12.99 9.93
C PHE A 269 -13.78 13.67 10.93
N ALA A 270 -12.72 14.32 10.48
CA ALA A 270 -11.78 15.04 11.35
C ALA A 270 -12.44 16.17 12.14
N ASN A 271 -13.45 16.85 11.56
CA ASN A 271 -14.21 17.90 12.21
C ASN A 271 -15.41 17.38 13.04
N GLU A 272 -15.44 16.09 13.38
CA GLU A 272 -16.49 15.46 14.20
C GLU A 272 -17.91 15.64 13.60
N LYS A 273 -18.03 15.61 12.27
CA LYS A 273 -19.31 15.73 11.56
C LYS A 273 -19.86 14.40 11.06
N ALA A 274 -19.11 13.32 11.15
CA ALA A 274 -19.51 11.99 10.71
C ALA A 274 -19.17 10.93 11.78
N VAL A 275 -20.09 9.99 11.98
CA VAL A 275 -19.98 8.94 13.00
C VAL A 275 -18.95 7.89 12.59
N PHE A 276 -18.93 7.54 11.29
CA PHE A 276 -18.00 6.58 10.71
C PHE A 276 -17.27 7.19 9.52
N ALA A 277 -16.08 6.66 9.23
CA ALA A 277 -15.45 6.78 7.93
C ALA A 277 -14.93 5.42 7.46
N PHE A 278 -14.85 5.22 6.14
CA PHE A 278 -14.11 4.11 5.54
C PHE A 278 -12.93 4.70 4.81
N ASN A 279 -11.70 4.42 5.29
CA ASN A 279 -10.50 5.06 4.79
C ASN A 279 -9.26 4.17 5.00
N GLY A 280 -8.18 4.48 4.30
CA GLY A 280 -6.90 3.84 4.52
C GLY A 280 -6.14 4.41 5.72
N SER A 281 -5.16 3.65 6.19
CA SER A 281 -4.34 4.01 7.36
C SER A 281 -3.60 5.35 7.25
N TRP A 282 -3.43 5.89 6.03
CA TRP A 282 -2.92 7.26 5.81
C TRP A 282 -3.78 8.33 6.48
N CYS A 283 -5.06 8.05 6.75
CA CYS A 283 -5.97 8.99 7.41
C CYS A 283 -5.48 9.41 8.80
N VAL A 284 -4.68 8.59 9.47
CA VAL A 284 -4.12 8.93 10.79
C VAL A 284 -3.31 10.21 10.73
N ASN A 285 -2.44 10.35 9.73
CA ASN A 285 -1.67 11.58 9.53
C ASN A 285 -2.58 12.77 9.17
N VAL A 286 -3.54 12.55 8.27
CA VAL A 286 -4.48 13.58 7.81
C VAL A 286 -5.33 14.09 8.98
N TYR A 287 -5.92 13.20 9.76
CA TYR A 287 -6.75 13.56 10.91
C TYR A 287 -5.95 14.27 11.99
N LYS A 288 -4.73 13.81 12.29
CA LYS A 288 -3.84 14.46 13.25
C LYS A 288 -3.51 15.91 12.85
N GLY A 289 -3.30 16.14 11.53
CA GLY A 289 -3.04 17.49 11.01
C GLY A 289 -4.27 18.41 11.06
N MET A 290 -5.49 17.87 10.93
CA MET A 290 -6.74 18.65 10.94
C MET A 290 -7.29 18.86 12.36
N ASN A 291 -7.25 17.82 13.20
CA ASN A 291 -7.78 17.81 14.56
C ASN A 291 -6.92 16.91 15.46
N PRO A 292 -5.87 17.44 16.09
CA PRO A 292 -5.00 16.66 16.98
C PRO A 292 -5.70 16.01 18.18
N ASN A 293 -6.91 16.52 18.55
CA ASN A 293 -7.70 16.05 19.68
C ASN A 293 -8.83 15.10 19.26
N LEU A 294 -8.88 14.66 18.01
CA LEU A 294 -9.90 13.74 17.53
C LEU A 294 -9.78 12.38 18.24
N GLU A 295 -10.83 12.00 18.95
CA GLU A 295 -10.93 10.69 19.59
C GLU A 295 -11.68 9.70 18.69
N TYR A 296 -10.96 8.74 18.14
CA TYR A 296 -11.52 7.74 17.23
C TYR A 296 -10.82 6.38 17.41
N GLY A 297 -11.40 5.36 16.85
CA GLY A 297 -10.83 4.02 16.79
C GLY A 297 -10.94 3.43 15.41
N ALA A 298 -10.02 2.52 15.06
CA ALA A 298 -10.11 1.69 13.88
C ALA A 298 -10.87 0.38 14.21
N MET A 299 -11.66 -0.12 13.26
CA MET A 299 -12.44 -1.32 13.41
C MET A 299 -12.50 -2.11 12.10
N LEU A 300 -12.63 -3.43 12.21
CA LEU A 300 -12.94 -4.26 11.06
C LEU A 300 -14.37 -3.94 10.55
N PRO A 301 -14.65 -4.11 9.23
CA PRO A 301 -16.02 -4.08 8.75
C PRO A 301 -16.86 -5.10 9.53
N PRO A 302 -18.07 -4.72 10.02
CA PRO A 302 -18.93 -5.63 10.74
C PRO A 302 -19.31 -6.85 9.90
N ALA A 303 -19.25 -8.05 10.47
CA ALA A 303 -19.49 -9.31 9.76
C ALA A 303 -20.91 -9.39 9.21
N ALA A 304 -21.06 -9.66 7.91
CA ALA A 304 -22.32 -9.92 7.23
C ALA A 304 -22.65 -11.43 7.17
N SER A 305 -21.72 -12.28 7.59
CA SER A 305 -21.85 -13.73 7.60
C SER A 305 -20.92 -14.34 8.64
N GLU A 306 -21.33 -15.42 9.26
CA GLU A 306 -20.47 -16.23 10.15
C GLU A 306 -19.70 -17.33 9.37
N LYS A 307 -19.97 -17.48 8.08
CA LYS A 307 -19.45 -18.59 7.26
C LYS A 307 -17.94 -18.49 7.04
N TYR A 308 -17.43 -17.28 6.82
CA TYR A 308 -16.00 -17.02 6.63
C TYR A 308 -15.56 -15.84 7.50
N PRO A 309 -14.29 -15.76 7.87
CA PRO A 309 -13.79 -14.64 8.67
C PRO A 309 -13.94 -13.30 7.94
N VAL A 310 -14.08 -12.25 8.71
CA VAL A 310 -14.01 -10.87 8.17
C VAL A 310 -12.62 -10.66 7.56
N SER A 311 -12.59 -9.94 6.47
CA SER A 311 -11.35 -9.57 5.79
C SER A 311 -11.33 -8.07 5.47
N ILE A 312 -10.14 -7.53 5.25
CA ILE A 312 -9.94 -6.15 4.84
C ILE A 312 -8.97 -6.09 3.67
N TRP A 313 -8.99 -4.98 2.97
CA TRP A 313 -7.96 -4.64 2.00
C TRP A 313 -6.68 -4.21 2.73
N GLY A 314 -5.54 -4.84 2.44
CA GLY A 314 -4.28 -4.51 3.08
C GLY A 314 -3.09 -5.25 2.49
N GLY A 315 -1.90 -4.67 2.68
CA GLY A 315 -0.65 -5.21 2.15
C GLY A 315 0.53 -4.26 2.41
N ALA A 316 1.59 -4.34 1.61
CA ALA A 316 2.62 -3.32 1.60
C ALA A 316 2.03 -1.99 1.12
N GLY A 317 2.33 -0.92 1.80
CA GLY A 317 2.03 0.43 1.36
C GLY A 317 3.07 0.88 0.33
N SER A 318 4.35 0.77 0.70
CA SER A 318 5.49 1.06 -0.17
C SER A 318 6.53 -0.03 -0.03
N SER A 319 7.26 -0.29 -1.10
CA SER A 319 8.35 -1.26 -1.11
C SER A 319 9.57 -0.72 -1.85
N PHE A 320 10.75 -1.11 -1.39
CA PHE A 320 12.00 -0.87 -2.08
C PHE A 320 12.57 -2.14 -2.68
N MET A 321 13.12 -2.02 -3.88
CA MET A 321 13.82 -3.06 -4.64
C MET A 321 15.29 -2.71 -4.73
N VAL A 322 16.14 -3.72 -4.76
CA VAL A 322 17.57 -3.56 -5.00
C VAL A 322 17.86 -3.80 -6.47
N ASN A 323 18.62 -2.89 -7.09
CA ASN A 323 19.06 -3.02 -8.47
C ASN A 323 20.02 -4.21 -8.61
N ALA A 324 19.64 -5.22 -9.38
CA ALA A 324 20.46 -6.42 -9.60
C ALA A 324 21.84 -6.12 -10.23
N ARG A 325 21.96 -4.98 -10.93
CA ARG A 325 23.19 -4.53 -11.60
C ARG A 325 24.01 -3.55 -10.77
N SER A 326 23.55 -3.19 -9.56
CA SER A 326 24.31 -2.33 -8.65
C SER A 326 25.63 -2.99 -8.24
N LYS A 327 26.68 -2.18 -8.18
CA LYS A 327 27.98 -2.59 -7.60
C LYS A 327 27.92 -2.63 -6.07
N ASN A 328 26.92 -1.96 -5.48
CA ASN A 328 26.72 -1.81 -4.03
C ASN A 328 25.55 -2.68 -3.52
N LYS A 329 25.15 -3.74 -4.26
CA LYS A 329 23.92 -4.50 -3.96
C LYS A 329 23.92 -5.13 -2.56
N ASP A 330 25.05 -5.64 -2.08
CA ASP A 330 25.14 -6.25 -0.75
C ASP A 330 24.98 -5.19 0.36
N GLU A 331 25.56 -4.01 0.17
CA GLU A 331 25.40 -2.89 1.10
C GLU A 331 23.98 -2.30 1.03
N ALA A 332 23.37 -2.28 -0.14
CA ALA A 332 21.97 -1.88 -0.31
C ALA A 332 21.01 -2.83 0.43
N VAL A 333 21.25 -4.14 0.36
CA VAL A 333 20.46 -5.14 1.12
C VAL A 333 20.65 -4.95 2.63
N LYS A 334 21.89 -4.77 3.10
CA LYS A 334 22.17 -4.49 4.53
C LYS A 334 21.49 -3.21 5.02
N PHE A 335 21.48 -2.16 4.20
CA PHE A 335 20.78 -0.93 4.51
C PHE A 335 19.25 -1.17 4.63
N LEU A 336 18.63 -1.90 3.71
CA LEU A 336 17.19 -2.21 3.78
C LEU A 336 16.86 -3.10 4.99
N ALA A 337 17.72 -4.05 5.34
CA ALA A 337 17.55 -4.85 6.54
C ALA A 337 17.57 -3.98 7.81
N TRP A 338 18.53 -3.04 7.90
CA TRP A 338 18.60 -2.07 8.99
C TRP A 338 17.41 -1.10 8.99
N LEU A 339 17.01 -0.57 7.84
CA LEU A 339 15.87 0.35 7.70
C LEU A 339 14.56 -0.28 8.18
N THR A 340 14.43 -1.59 8.05
CA THR A 340 13.27 -2.36 8.47
C THR A 340 13.41 -3.01 9.85
N ASP A 341 14.48 -2.70 10.60
CA ASP A 341 14.59 -3.09 12.00
C ASP A 341 13.63 -2.26 12.89
N GLN A 342 13.36 -2.81 14.06
CA GLN A 342 12.33 -2.28 14.98
C GLN A 342 12.48 -0.78 15.27
N ASP A 343 13.67 -0.32 15.63
CA ASP A 343 13.87 1.07 16.05
C ASP A 343 13.71 2.08 14.90
N GLN A 344 14.16 1.73 13.69
CA GLN A 344 13.97 2.57 12.50
C GLN A 344 12.50 2.61 12.09
N GLN A 345 11.82 1.48 12.19
CA GLN A 345 10.40 1.38 11.88
C GLN A 345 9.52 2.10 12.92
N VAL A 346 9.90 2.08 14.19
CA VAL A 346 9.26 2.90 15.23
C VAL A 346 9.45 4.39 14.92
N TYR A 347 10.69 4.80 14.62
CA TYR A 347 11.00 6.18 14.26
C TYR A 347 10.17 6.66 13.05
N LEU A 348 10.16 5.88 11.96
CA LEU A 348 9.36 6.20 10.79
C LEU A 348 7.86 6.34 11.14
N ALA A 349 7.31 5.40 11.89
CA ALA A 349 5.89 5.44 12.27
C ALA A 349 5.55 6.68 13.13
N GLN A 350 6.43 7.09 14.04
CA GLN A 350 6.23 8.26 14.91
C GLN A 350 6.31 9.57 14.12
N GLU A 351 7.30 9.69 13.23
CA GLU A 351 7.52 10.92 12.45
C GLU A 351 6.51 11.10 11.31
N THR A 352 6.08 9.99 10.69
CA THR A 352 5.28 10.06 9.47
C THR A 352 3.84 9.59 9.64
N ASN A 353 3.48 9.04 10.79
CA ASN A 353 2.20 8.39 11.07
C ASN A 353 1.83 7.29 10.04
N ASN A 354 2.83 6.66 9.41
CA ASN A 354 2.65 5.48 8.57
C ASN A 354 2.80 4.21 9.39
N LEU A 355 2.16 3.13 8.94
CA LEU A 355 2.21 1.87 9.66
C LEU A 355 3.54 1.14 9.40
N PRO A 356 4.22 0.65 10.44
CA PRO A 356 5.49 -0.05 10.27
C PRO A 356 5.32 -1.39 9.56
N ALA A 357 6.27 -1.76 8.69
CA ALA A 357 6.33 -3.09 8.10
C ALA A 357 6.85 -4.16 9.08
N ASN A 358 7.57 -3.75 10.12
CA ASN A 358 8.09 -4.63 11.17
C ASN A 358 7.04 -4.79 12.28
N LYS A 359 6.51 -6.01 12.43
CA LYS A 359 5.47 -6.33 13.42
C LYS A 359 5.91 -6.13 14.88
N ASN A 360 7.23 -6.21 15.17
CA ASN A 360 7.76 -6.01 16.51
C ASN A 360 7.70 -4.53 16.95
N SER A 361 7.44 -3.60 16.01
CA SER A 361 7.31 -2.17 16.31
C SER A 361 5.98 -1.79 16.96
N LEU A 362 4.95 -2.65 16.88
CA LEU A 362 3.58 -2.32 17.30
C LEU A 362 3.43 -1.89 18.75
N SER A 363 4.27 -2.43 19.65
CA SER A 363 4.22 -2.08 21.09
C SER A 363 4.81 -0.71 21.41
N LYS A 364 5.51 -0.07 20.45
CA LYS A 364 6.24 1.19 20.64
C LYS A 364 5.67 2.37 19.84
N ILE A 365 4.53 2.17 19.15
CA ILE A 365 3.88 3.19 18.33
C ILE A 365 2.54 3.63 18.94
N PRO A 366 1.97 4.79 18.55
CA PRO A 366 0.67 5.22 19.01
C PRO A 366 -0.42 4.15 18.82
N GLU A 367 -1.33 4.00 19.79
CA GLU A 367 -2.35 2.94 19.80
C GLU A 367 -3.22 2.94 18.53
N ILE A 368 -3.56 4.11 17.99
CA ILE A 368 -4.35 4.16 16.75
C ILE A 368 -3.61 3.54 15.56
N LEU A 369 -2.31 3.77 15.45
CA LEU A 369 -1.50 3.11 14.43
C LEU A 369 -1.43 1.60 14.66
N ALA A 370 -1.28 1.19 15.93
CA ALA A 370 -1.28 -0.23 16.28
C ALA A 370 -2.62 -0.90 15.96
N GLN A 371 -3.77 -0.22 16.13
CA GLN A 371 -5.09 -0.74 15.76
C GLN A 371 -5.18 -1.00 14.25
N PHE A 372 -4.77 -0.04 13.43
CA PHE A 372 -4.72 -0.24 11.97
C PHE A 372 -3.77 -1.38 11.59
N ALA A 373 -2.59 -1.43 12.18
CA ALA A 373 -1.57 -2.44 11.85
C ALA A 373 -2.01 -3.86 12.22
N ARG A 374 -2.73 -4.05 13.34
CA ARG A 374 -3.34 -5.35 13.70
C ARG A 374 -4.36 -5.83 12.66
N GLY A 375 -4.96 -4.93 11.88
CA GLY A 375 -5.80 -5.26 10.75
C GLY A 375 -5.09 -6.11 9.69
N MET A 376 -3.76 -6.09 9.60
CA MET A 376 -3.00 -6.91 8.66
C MET A 376 -3.23 -8.41 8.81
N ASP A 377 -3.57 -8.89 10.01
CA ASP A 377 -3.88 -10.30 10.22
C ASP A 377 -5.15 -10.73 9.46
N TYR A 378 -6.03 -9.79 9.19
CA TYR A 378 -7.29 -9.97 8.44
C TYR A 378 -7.17 -9.58 6.97
N ALA A 379 -6.02 -9.10 6.50
CA ALA A 379 -5.88 -8.66 5.12
C ALA A 379 -6.01 -9.85 4.16
N THR A 380 -6.97 -9.75 3.25
CA THR A 380 -6.90 -10.44 1.98
C THR A 380 -6.14 -9.52 1.05
N HIS A 381 -5.11 -10.06 0.42
CA HIS A 381 -4.22 -9.23 -0.36
C HIS A 381 -4.98 -8.43 -1.43
N PRO A 382 -4.65 -7.14 -1.64
CA PRO A 382 -5.24 -6.30 -2.69
C PRO A 382 -5.16 -6.92 -4.08
N ASN A 383 -4.17 -7.80 -4.31
CA ASN A 383 -3.95 -8.47 -5.58
C ASN A 383 -4.95 -9.59 -5.90
N ILE A 384 -5.99 -9.84 -5.08
CA ILE A 384 -6.91 -10.92 -5.40
C ILE A 384 -7.99 -10.43 -6.36
N TRP A 385 -8.73 -9.38 -6.03
CA TRP A 385 -9.83 -8.93 -6.88
C TRP A 385 -9.45 -7.73 -7.76
N GLY A 386 -9.08 -6.59 -7.17
CA GLY A 386 -8.84 -5.35 -7.89
C GLY A 386 -7.71 -5.41 -8.94
N VAL A 387 -6.79 -6.38 -8.82
CA VAL A 387 -5.66 -6.54 -9.74
C VAL A 387 -5.87 -7.70 -10.74
N SER A 388 -6.75 -8.63 -10.41
CA SER A 388 -6.95 -9.83 -11.22
C SER A 388 -8.25 -9.80 -12.04
N GLU A 389 -9.15 -8.87 -11.75
CA GLU A 389 -10.37 -8.67 -12.51
C GLU A 389 -10.14 -7.69 -13.69
N PHE A 390 -11.01 -7.69 -14.67
CA PHE A 390 -10.96 -6.75 -15.79
C PHE A 390 -11.37 -5.34 -15.35
N SER A 391 -10.64 -4.31 -15.76
CA SER A 391 -10.90 -2.91 -15.35
C SER A 391 -12.32 -2.45 -15.67
N LEU A 392 -12.90 -2.87 -16.83
CA LEU A 392 -14.28 -2.53 -17.17
C LEU A 392 -15.31 -3.24 -16.27
N VAL A 393 -14.98 -4.41 -15.75
CA VAL A 393 -15.84 -5.12 -14.78
C VAL A 393 -15.80 -4.40 -13.43
N ILE A 394 -14.61 -3.98 -12.98
CA ILE A 394 -14.45 -3.20 -11.76
C ILE A 394 -15.24 -1.89 -11.85
N GLU A 395 -15.10 -1.14 -12.94
CA GLU A 395 -15.84 0.10 -13.16
C GLU A 395 -17.36 -0.12 -13.12
N ALA A 396 -17.85 -1.15 -13.82
CA ALA A 396 -19.28 -1.48 -13.81
C ALA A 396 -19.78 -1.89 -12.42
N PHE A 397 -18.98 -2.61 -11.65
CA PHE A 397 -19.27 -3.02 -10.29
C PHE A 397 -19.42 -1.80 -9.38
N ASP A 398 -18.45 -0.88 -9.39
CA ASP A 398 -18.43 0.31 -8.55
C ASP A 398 -19.58 1.27 -8.90
N ARG A 399 -19.77 1.57 -10.20
CA ARG A 399 -20.88 2.40 -10.71
C ARG A 399 -22.23 1.76 -10.41
N GLY A 400 -22.31 0.43 -10.50
CA GLY A 400 -23.50 -0.32 -10.15
C GLY A 400 -23.88 -0.13 -8.69
N ILE A 401 -22.93 -0.23 -7.75
CA ILE A 401 -23.17 0.02 -6.33
C ILE A 401 -23.61 1.46 -6.08
N GLN A 402 -23.00 2.46 -6.74
CA GLN A 402 -23.48 3.85 -6.68
C GLN A 402 -24.95 3.95 -7.12
N SER A 403 -25.34 3.28 -8.21
CA SER A 403 -26.72 3.28 -8.71
C SER A 403 -27.72 2.61 -7.75
N ILE A 404 -27.27 1.57 -7.01
CA ILE A 404 -28.08 0.95 -5.94
C ILE A 404 -28.30 1.96 -4.80
N ILE A 405 -27.26 2.66 -4.36
CA ILE A 405 -27.32 3.62 -3.24
C ILE A 405 -28.25 4.79 -3.56
N ILE A 406 -28.27 5.28 -4.79
CA ILE A 406 -29.17 6.37 -5.19
C ILE A 406 -30.57 5.88 -5.63
N GLY A 407 -30.82 4.56 -5.60
CA GLY A 407 -32.13 3.97 -5.87
C GLY A 407 -32.48 3.85 -7.37
N GLU A 408 -31.50 3.98 -8.27
CA GLU A 408 -31.73 3.86 -9.70
C GLU A 408 -31.81 2.40 -10.18
N LYS A 409 -31.07 1.49 -9.51
CA LYS A 409 -31.00 0.07 -9.89
C LYS A 409 -31.17 -0.85 -8.68
N THR A 410 -31.71 -2.05 -8.97
CA THR A 410 -31.74 -3.12 -7.95
C THR A 410 -30.41 -3.89 -7.94
N PRO A 411 -30.10 -4.61 -6.86
CA PRO A 411 -28.95 -5.52 -6.78
C PRO A 411 -28.88 -6.51 -7.95
N GLU A 412 -30.01 -7.07 -8.36
CA GLU A 412 -30.11 -8.04 -9.46
C GLU A 412 -29.80 -7.41 -10.82
N GLN A 413 -30.29 -6.19 -11.06
CA GLN A 413 -29.98 -5.43 -12.29
C GLN A 413 -28.48 -5.16 -12.41
N VAL A 414 -27.86 -4.69 -11.32
CA VAL A 414 -26.41 -4.46 -11.29
C VAL A 414 -25.63 -5.76 -11.49
N ALA A 415 -26.02 -6.84 -10.83
CA ALA A 415 -25.41 -8.16 -11.01
C ALA A 415 -25.45 -8.63 -12.47
N GLY A 416 -26.59 -8.45 -13.16
CA GLY A 416 -26.76 -8.77 -14.58
C GLY A 416 -25.90 -7.91 -15.51
N GLU A 417 -25.80 -6.62 -15.25
CA GLU A 417 -24.94 -5.70 -16.03
C GLU A 417 -23.45 -6.03 -15.87
N VAL A 418 -22.99 -6.22 -14.64
CA VAL A 418 -21.59 -6.61 -14.36
C VAL A 418 -21.26 -7.92 -15.03
N GLN A 419 -22.17 -8.92 -14.95
CA GLN A 419 -22.00 -10.22 -15.61
C GLN A 419 -21.89 -10.06 -17.13
N SER A 420 -22.75 -9.27 -17.76
CA SER A 420 -22.73 -9.04 -19.21
C SER A 420 -21.41 -8.42 -19.69
N ILE A 421 -20.82 -7.53 -18.87
CA ILE A 421 -19.51 -6.95 -19.16
C ILE A 421 -18.43 -8.00 -19.00
N LYS A 422 -18.49 -8.82 -17.93
CA LYS A 422 -17.55 -9.91 -17.69
C LYS A 422 -17.49 -10.89 -18.87
N GLU A 423 -18.64 -11.31 -19.36
CA GLU A 423 -18.74 -12.24 -20.50
C GLU A 423 -18.09 -11.67 -21.76
N ARG A 424 -18.32 -10.39 -22.05
CA ARG A 424 -17.69 -9.70 -23.18
C ARG A 424 -16.16 -9.66 -23.06
N GLU A 425 -15.62 -9.37 -21.89
CA GLU A 425 -14.17 -9.32 -21.67
C GLU A 425 -13.54 -10.72 -21.74
N LEU A 426 -14.22 -11.75 -21.21
CA LEU A 426 -13.79 -13.14 -21.35
C LEU A 426 -13.79 -13.60 -22.81
N ALA A 427 -14.80 -13.24 -23.60
CA ALA A 427 -14.85 -13.55 -25.03
C ALA A 427 -13.70 -12.90 -25.81
N LYS A 428 -13.40 -11.62 -25.55
CA LYS A 428 -12.24 -10.92 -26.12
C LYS A 428 -10.91 -11.59 -25.76
N LYS A 429 -10.77 -12.08 -24.52
CA LYS A 429 -9.56 -12.78 -24.07
C LYS A 429 -9.36 -14.14 -24.75
N ARG A 430 -10.47 -14.85 -25.05
CA ARG A 430 -10.42 -16.15 -25.74
C ARG A 430 -10.14 -16.01 -27.25
N ALA A 431 -10.48 -14.87 -27.85
CA ALA A 431 -10.27 -14.58 -29.27
C ALA A 431 -8.84 -14.09 -29.61
N ARG A 432 -8.04 -13.80 -28.60
CA ARG A 432 -6.60 -13.46 -28.69
C ARG A 432 -5.72 -14.67 -28.47
#